data_f0af6524cc593e1f5628ba76690f5e7c
#
_entry.id   f0af6524cc593e1f5628ba76690f5e7c
#
_cell.length_a   1.000
_cell.length_b   1.000
_cell.length_c   1.000
_cell.angle_alpha   90.00
_cell.angle_beta   90.00
_cell.angle_gamma   90.00
#
_symmetry.space_group_name_H-M   'P 1'
#
loop_
_entity.id
_entity.type
_entity.pdbx_description
1 polymer ?
#
loop_
_entity_poly.entity_id
_entity_poly.type
_entity_poly.pdbx_seq_one_letter_code
_entity_poly.pdbx_strand_id
1 'polypeptide(L)'
;RKAKRRVTALGLKNVEDLAVMDAEKLEFPDNSFDVVMAQYVVTAVPNPEAALDEFSRVLRPGGELIILTRISADAGLRRFIERRLQPVVRPLGFRTAEFTWSRYAQWLATAGEMELVENRPIPPLGHFSLLRIRKTAIAVAA
;
A
#
# COMPACT_ATOMS: atom_id res chain seq x y z
N ARG A 1 -15.74 -12.76 -6.87
CA ARG A 1 -16.28 -13.61 -7.97
C ARG A 1 -15.38 -13.63 -9.22
N LYS A 2 -14.92 -12.47 -9.75
CA LYS A 2 -14.05 -12.41 -10.95
C LYS A 2 -12.69 -13.10 -10.73
N ALA A 3 -12.02 -12.85 -9.59
CA ALA A 3 -10.74 -13.47 -9.25
C ALA A 3 -10.85 -15.01 -9.22
N LYS A 4 -11.84 -15.57 -8.51
CA LYS A 4 -12.04 -17.03 -8.47
C LYS A 4 -12.19 -17.64 -9.86
N ARG A 5 -13.02 -17.02 -10.72
CA ARG A 5 -13.18 -17.48 -12.11
C ARG A 5 -11.86 -17.48 -12.89
N ARG A 6 -11.04 -16.44 -12.70
CA ARG A 6 -9.75 -16.30 -13.40
C ARG A 6 -8.74 -17.34 -12.92
N VAL A 7 -8.65 -17.56 -11.61
CA VAL A 7 -7.80 -18.62 -11.01
C VAL A 7 -8.16 -19.99 -11.59
N THR A 8 -9.46 -20.32 -11.60
CA THR A 8 -9.94 -21.60 -12.15
C THR A 8 -9.67 -21.71 -13.65
N ALA A 9 -10.00 -20.67 -14.42
CA ALA A 9 -9.83 -20.67 -15.88
C ALA A 9 -8.36 -20.79 -16.34
N LEU A 10 -7.43 -20.25 -15.54
CA LEU A 10 -5.99 -20.30 -15.80
C LEU A 10 -5.30 -21.49 -15.14
N GLY A 11 -6.01 -22.29 -14.35
CA GLY A 11 -5.45 -23.44 -13.64
C GLY A 11 -4.33 -23.08 -12.66
N LEU A 12 -4.40 -21.89 -12.02
CA LEU A 12 -3.34 -21.40 -11.13
C LEU A 12 -3.28 -22.26 -9.86
N LYS A 13 -2.19 -23.01 -9.69
CA LYS A 13 -1.95 -23.88 -8.53
C LYS A 13 -1.24 -23.18 -7.38
N ASN A 14 -0.70 -22.00 -7.63
CA ASN A 14 0.03 -21.17 -6.66
C ASN A 14 -0.88 -20.19 -5.89
N VAL A 15 -2.19 -20.24 -6.10
CA VAL A 15 -3.18 -19.46 -5.35
C VAL A 15 -3.77 -20.36 -4.29
N GLU A 16 -3.40 -20.15 -3.05
CA GLU A 16 -3.85 -20.94 -1.91
C GLU A 16 -5.26 -20.57 -1.49
N ASP A 17 -5.55 -19.26 -1.41
CA ASP A 17 -6.88 -18.76 -1.04
C ASP A 17 -7.24 -17.45 -1.73
N LEU A 18 -8.51 -17.12 -1.73
CA LEU A 18 -9.10 -15.86 -2.16
C LEU A 18 -10.15 -15.42 -1.14
N ALA A 19 -9.72 -14.71 -0.13
CA ALA A 19 -10.55 -14.20 0.94
C ALA A 19 -11.02 -12.76 0.68
N VAL A 20 -12.11 -12.38 1.34
CA VAL A 20 -12.60 -10.99 1.42
C VAL A 20 -12.48 -10.58 2.87
N MET A 21 -11.63 -9.60 3.17
CA MET A 21 -11.41 -9.11 4.53
C MET A 21 -11.13 -7.61 4.52
N ASP A 22 -11.18 -7.00 5.70
CA ASP A 22 -10.81 -5.60 5.89
C ASP A 22 -9.28 -5.46 5.92
N ALA A 23 -8.75 -4.55 5.11
CA ALA A 23 -7.32 -4.29 5.08
C ALA A 23 -6.81 -3.59 6.37
N GLU A 24 -7.71 -2.94 7.12
CA GLU A 24 -7.41 -2.32 8.40
C GLU A 24 -7.45 -3.33 9.57
N LYS A 25 -7.87 -4.58 9.30
CA LYS A 25 -7.94 -5.68 10.27
C LYS A 25 -7.83 -7.02 9.56
N LEU A 26 -6.62 -7.45 9.28
CA LEU A 26 -6.36 -8.71 8.60
C LEU A 26 -6.53 -9.90 9.54
N GLU A 27 -7.21 -10.94 9.06
CA GLU A 27 -7.46 -12.18 9.82
C GLU A 27 -6.29 -13.17 9.74
N PHE A 28 -5.07 -12.67 9.57
CA PHE A 28 -3.85 -13.48 9.55
C PHE A 28 -3.04 -13.30 10.83
N PRO A 29 -2.33 -14.32 11.30
CA PRO A 29 -1.40 -14.19 12.43
C PRO A 29 -0.26 -13.22 12.12
N ASP A 30 0.40 -12.73 13.16
CA ASP A 30 1.62 -11.96 13.04
C ASP A 30 2.71 -12.77 12.32
N ASN A 31 3.55 -12.08 11.55
CA ASN A 31 4.71 -12.69 10.89
C ASN A 31 4.36 -13.91 10.00
N SER A 32 3.28 -13.82 9.24
CA SER A 32 2.77 -14.90 8.37
C SER A 32 3.36 -14.88 6.97
N PHE A 33 3.77 -13.71 6.47
CA PHE A 33 4.15 -13.54 5.07
C PHE A 33 5.56 -12.99 4.90
N ASP A 34 6.24 -13.48 3.87
CA ASP A 34 7.54 -12.95 3.46
C ASP A 34 7.40 -11.68 2.61
N VAL A 35 6.28 -11.57 1.86
CA VAL A 35 5.97 -10.40 1.03
C VAL A 35 4.48 -10.07 1.15
N VAL A 36 4.18 -8.80 1.34
CA VAL A 36 2.82 -8.24 1.21
C VAL A 36 2.81 -7.26 0.05
N MET A 37 1.84 -7.42 -0.87
CA MET A 37 1.68 -6.50 -1.99
C MET A 37 0.33 -5.78 -1.91
N ALA A 38 0.37 -4.47 -1.71
CA ALA A 38 -0.79 -3.60 -1.62
C ALA A 38 -0.95 -2.76 -2.90
N GLN A 39 -1.86 -3.18 -3.79
CA GLN A 39 -2.13 -2.46 -5.04
C GLN A 39 -3.37 -1.60 -4.89
N TYR A 40 -3.20 -0.28 -4.88
CA TYR A 40 -4.26 0.73 -4.78
C TYR A 40 -5.13 0.64 -3.52
N VAL A 41 -4.71 -0.11 -2.50
CA VAL A 41 -5.46 -0.31 -1.26
C VAL A 41 -5.35 0.91 -0.35
N VAL A 42 -4.13 1.39 -0.11
CA VAL A 42 -3.83 2.44 0.87
C VAL A 42 -4.62 3.73 0.65
N THR A 43 -4.90 4.08 -0.63
CA THR A 43 -5.72 5.27 -0.96
C THR A 43 -7.23 4.97 -1.03
N ALA A 44 -7.64 3.73 -0.82
CA ALA A 44 -9.03 3.30 -0.92
C ALA A 44 -9.67 3.03 0.46
N VAL A 45 -8.87 2.84 1.49
CA VAL A 45 -9.35 2.56 2.86
C VAL A 45 -9.58 3.85 3.66
N PRO A 46 -10.50 3.85 4.64
CA PRO A 46 -10.76 4.99 5.52
C PRO A 46 -9.54 5.41 6.34
N ASN A 47 -8.82 4.45 6.93
CA ASN A 47 -7.65 4.67 7.80
C ASN A 47 -6.39 4.01 7.21
N PRO A 48 -5.71 4.71 6.29
CA PRO A 48 -4.54 4.16 5.59
C PRO A 48 -3.41 3.71 6.52
N GLU A 49 -3.17 4.42 7.61
CA GLU A 49 -2.14 4.07 8.59
C GLU A 49 -2.47 2.74 9.29
N ALA A 50 -3.71 2.51 9.66
CA ALA A 50 -4.13 1.24 10.25
C ALA A 50 -3.92 0.06 9.28
N ALA A 51 -4.18 0.25 7.99
CA ALA A 51 -3.88 -0.77 6.99
C ALA A 51 -2.36 -1.00 6.84
N LEU A 52 -1.54 0.04 6.90
CA LEU A 52 -0.09 -0.07 6.86
C LEU A 52 0.46 -0.81 8.09
N ASP A 53 -0.12 -0.56 9.28
CA ASP A 53 0.22 -1.26 10.52
C ASP A 53 -0.10 -2.76 10.41
N GLU A 54 -1.28 -3.10 9.86
CA GLU A 54 -1.66 -4.49 9.62
C GLU A 54 -0.74 -5.18 8.60
N PHE A 55 -0.36 -4.50 7.51
CA PHE A 55 0.61 -5.04 6.55
C PHE A 55 1.97 -5.27 7.21
N SER A 56 2.43 -4.37 8.08
CA SER A 56 3.64 -4.55 8.86
C SER A 56 3.52 -5.71 9.84
N ARG A 57 2.40 -5.82 10.57
CA ARG A 57 2.16 -6.87 11.56
C ARG A 57 2.25 -8.27 10.94
N VAL A 58 1.61 -8.48 9.80
CA VAL A 58 1.59 -9.79 9.14
C VAL A 58 2.88 -10.15 8.40
N LEU A 59 3.77 -9.18 8.15
CA LEU A 59 5.08 -9.41 7.58
C LEU A 59 6.04 -10.02 8.60
N ARG A 60 6.81 -10.99 8.16
CA ARG A 60 7.95 -11.54 8.92
C ARG A 60 9.08 -10.51 9.03
N PRO A 61 9.90 -10.54 10.08
CA PRO A 61 11.16 -9.83 10.09
C PRO A 61 12.00 -10.18 8.84
N GLY A 62 12.53 -9.17 8.16
CA GLY A 62 13.20 -9.31 6.87
C GLY A 62 12.27 -9.34 5.65
N GLY A 63 10.95 -9.44 5.84
CA GLY A 63 9.96 -9.42 4.76
C GLY A 63 9.78 -8.05 4.11
N GLU A 64 9.12 -8.02 2.96
CA GLU A 64 8.96 -6.80 2.16
C GLU A 64 7.50 -6.44 1.92
N LEU A 65 7.18 -5.17 2.15
CA LEU A 65 5.91 -4.54 1.77
C LEU A 65 6.11 -3.79 0.45
N ILE A 66 5.37 -4.20 -0.58
CA ILE A 66 5.39 -3.56 -1.89
C ILE A 66 4.06 -2.82 -2.09
N ILE A 67 4.11 -1.51 -2.19
CA ILE A 67 2.92 -0.67 -2.37
C ILE A 67 2.94 -0.07 -3.76
N LEU A 68 1.89 -0.32 -4.53
CA LEU A 68 1.61 0.40 -5.77
C LEU A 68 0.46 1.35 -5.51
N THR A 69 0.74 2.64 -5.55
CA THR A 69 -0.24 3.65 -5.15
C THR A 69 -0.06 4.96 -5.90
N ARG A 70 -1.10 5.79 -5.85
CA ARG A 70 -1.01 7.18 -6.25
C ARG A 70 -0.54 8.00 -5.06
N ILE A 71 0.58 8.68 -5.19
CA ILE A 71 1.10 9.61 -4.19
C ILE A 71 0.77 11.02 -4.64
N SER A 72 0.01 11.75 -3.83
CA SER A 72 -0.26 13.17 -4.07
C SER A 72 0.97 14.00 -3.74
N ALA A 73 1.24 15.03 -4.54
CA ALA A 73 2.35 15.95 -4.27
C ALA A 73 2.07 16.79 -3.03
N ASP A 74 3.05 16.91 -2.15
CA ASP A 74 2.95 17.73 -0.93
C ASP A 74 2.90 19.23 -1.23
N ALA A 75 3.51 19.67 -2.34
CA ALA A 75 3.54 21.09 -2.76
C ALA A 75 3.76 21.25 -4.27
N GLY A 76 3.59 22.49 -4.77
CA GLY A 76 3.94 22.90 -6.11
C GLY A 76 2.74 23.10 -7.07
N LEU A 77 3.06 23.51 -8.32
CA LEU A 77 2.08 23.78 -9.38
C LEU A 77 1.14 22.59 -9.64
N ARG A 78 1.65 21.37 -9.49
CA ARG A 78 0.88 20.11 -9.64
C ARG A 78 -0.23 20.01 -8.61
N ARG A 79 0.03 20.33 -7.34
CA ARG A 79 -1.00 20.36 -6.28
C ARG A 79 -2.06 21.41 -6.56
N PHE A 80 -1.67 22.56 -7.10
CA PHE A 80 -2.59 23.64 -7.46
C PHE A 80 -3.55 23.20 -8.57
N ILE A 81 -3.04 22.53 -9.60
CA ILE A 81 -3.84 21.98 -10.72
C ILE A 81 -4.76 20.87 -10.23
N GLU A 82 -4.26 19.92 -9.44
CA GLU A 82 -5.04 18.83 -8.86
C GLU A 82 -6.21 19.37 -8.02
N ARG A 83 -5.96 20.39 -7.18
CA ARG A 83 -7.00 21.02 -6.34
C ARG A 83 -8.05 21.77 -7.15
N ARG A 84 -7.68 22.37 -8.28
CA ARG A 84 -8.64 23.06 -9.19
C ARG A 84 -9.51 22.06 -9.95
N LEU A 85 -9.02 20.87 -10.25
CA LEU A 85 -9.76 19.84 -10.98
C LEU A 85 -10.61 18.95 -10.05
N GLN A 86 -10.34 18.95 -8.74
CA GLN A 86 -11.07 18.14 -7.75
C GLN A 86 -12.61 18.28 -7.82
N PRO A 87 -13.22 19.48 -7.93
CA PRO A 87 -14.67 19.60 -7.99
C PRO A 87 -15.30 18.94 -9.22
N VAL A 88 -14.53 18.79 -10.30
CA VAL A 88 -14.99 18.17 -11.56
C VAL A 88 -14.85 16.64 -11.49
N VAL A 89 -13.84 16.14 -10.79
CA VAL A 89 -13.50 14.70 -10.74
C VAL A 89 -14.21 13.98 -9.58
N ARG A 90 -14.57 14.71 -8.51
CA ARG A 90 -15.23 14.16 -7.31
C ARG A 90 -16.60 13.50 -7.58
N PRO A 91 -17.47 14.03 -8.47
CA PRO A 91 -18.74 13.38 -8.81
C PRO A 91 -18.59 12.06 -9.58
N LEU A 92 -17.42 11.81 -10.19
CA LEU A 92 -17.11 10.60 -10.94
C LEU A 92 -16.67 9.43 -10.04
N GLY A 93 -16.82 9.54 -8.70
CA GLY A 93 -16.55 8.47 -7.76
C GLY A 93 -15.08 8.30 -7.36
N PHE A 94 -14.19 9.18 -7.81
CA PHE A 94 -12.80 9.20 -7.37
C PHE A 94 -12.69 9.86 -5.99
N ARG A 95 -13.08 9.15 -4.94
CA ARG A 95 -12.69 9.48 -3.56
C ARG A 95 -11.25 9.06 -3.33
N THR A 96 -10.33 9.85 -3.83
CA THR A 96 -8.93 9.69 -3.42
C THR A 96 -8.79 10.36 -2.05
N ALA A 97 -8.68 9.58 -0.99
CA ALA A 97 -8.04 10.09 0.21
C ALA A 97 -6.65 10.58 -0.23
N GLU A 98 -6.36 11.86 -0.03
CA GLU A 98 -5.05 12.42 -0.35
C GLU A 98 -4.04 11.81 0.64
N PHE A 99 -3.46 10.68 0.26
CA PHE A 99 -2.37 10.11 1.02
C PHE A 99 -1.07 10.63 0.43
N THR A 100 -0.52 11.65 1.08
CA THR A 100 0.67 12.37 0.63
C THR A 100 1.95 11.62 1.03
N TRP A 101 3.07 11.96 0.38
CA TRP A 101 4.36 11.41 0.76
C TRP A 101 4.70 11.70 2.23
N SER A 102 4.39 12.89 2.75
CA SER A 102 4.62 13.25 4.14
C SER A 102 3.95 12.29 5.13
N ARG A 103 2.73 11.79 4.82
CA ARG A 103 2.04 10.80 5.68
C ARG A 103 2.77 9.45 5.68
N TYR A 104 3.28 8.99 4.51
CA TYR A 104 4.11 7.78 4.46
C TYR A 104 5.39 7.94 5.27
N ALA A 105 6.09 9.07 5.11
CA ALA A 105 7.32 9.36 5.84
C ALA A 105 7.07 9.43 7.36
N GLN A 106 5.97 10.02 7.77
CA GLN A 106 5.58 10.07 9.18
C GLN A 106 5.27 8.68 9.74
N TRP A 107 4.51 7.87 8.99
CA TRP A 107 4.23 6.50 9.39
C TRP A 107 5.52 5.66 9.50
N LEU A 108 6.42 5.74 8.53
CA LEU A 108 7.72 5.07 8.57
C LEU A 108 8.55 5.47 9.81
N ALA A 109 8.54 6.76 10.16
CA ALA A 109 9.25 7.25 11.34
C ALA A 109 8.66 6.71 12.66
N THR A 110 7.35 6.48 12.71
CA THR A 110 6.67 5.94 13.91
C THR A 110 6.69 4.42 13.99
N ALA A 111 6.67 3.74 12.84
CA ALA A 111 6.67 2.28 12.77
C ALA A 111 7.99 1.64 13.26
N GLY A 112 9.09 2.39 13.27
CA GLY A 112 10.39 2.01 13.87
C GLY A 112 11.09 0.79 13.28
N GLU A 113 10.34 -0.21 12.90
CA GLU A 113 10.83 -1.46 12.31
C GLU A 113 10.71 -1.53 10.77
N MET A 114 10.25 -0.47 10.14
CA MET A 114 10.02 -0.43 8.69
C MET A 114 10.99 0.55 8.03
N GLU A 115 11.74 0.06 7.05
CA GLU A 115 12.74 0.82 6.30
C GLU A 115 12.33 0.97 4.83
N LEU A 116 12.35 2.19 4.30
CA LEU A 116 12.13 2.45 2.89
C LEU A 116 13.36 2.03 2.09
N VAL A 117 13.19 1.02 1.23
CA VAL A 117 14.24 0.52 0.33
C VAL A 117 14.20 1.25 -1.02
N GLU A 118 13.01 1.52 -1.53
CA GLU A 118 12.83 2.13 -2.85
C GLU A 118 11.55 2.96 -2.90
N ASN A 119 11.64 4.13 -3.55
CA ASN A 119 10.50 4.93 -3.98
C ASN A 119 10.70 5.27 -5.46
N ARG A 120 9.98 4.57 -6.34
CA ARG A 120 10.12 4.71 -7.78
C ARG A 120 8.83 5.21 -8.42
N PRO A 121 8.84 6.44 -8.98
CA PRO A 121 7.73 6.92 -9.80
C PRO A 121 7.56 6.06 -11.06
N ILE A 122 6.31 5.78 -11.43
CA ILE A 122 6.00 4.97 -12.61
C ILE A 122 5.66 5.90 -13.78
N PRO A 123 6.36 5.76 -14.94
CA PRO A 123 6.05 6.48 -16.17
C PRO A 123 4.61 6.18 -16.68
N PRO A 124 4.01 7.05 -17.53
CA PRO A 124 4.63 8.21 -18.19
C PRO A 124 4.58 9.51 -17.36
N LEU A 125 3.70 9.66 -16.41
CA LEU A 125 3.47 10.96 -15.73
C LEU A 125 3.89 10.95 -14.25
N GLY A 126 4.40 9.82 -13.74
CA GLY A 126 4.77 9.71 -12.32
C GLY A 126 3.59 9.90 -11.34
N HIS A 127 2.35 9.68 -11.81
CA HIS A 127 1.16 9.76 -10.94
C HIS A 127 1.08 8.59 -9.98
N PHE A 128 1.70 7.49 -10.34
CA PHE A 128 1.82 6.31 -9.50
C PHE A 128 3.26 6.14 -9.06
N SER A 129 3.44 5.60 -7.87
CA SER A 129 4.74 5.24 -7.34
C SER A 129 4.70 3.81 -6.82
N LEU A 130 5.81 3.14 -7.01
CA LEU A 130 6.09 1.87 -6.36
C LEU A 130 6.97 2.17 -5.16
N LEU A 131 6.46 1.84 -3.97
CA LEU A 131 7.23 1.86 -2.74
C LEU A 131 7.61 0.44 -2.38
N ARG A 132 8.85 0.24 -2.01
CA ARG A 132 9.37 -1.00 -1.45
C ARG A 132 9.92 -0.72 -0.07
N ILE A 133 9.32 -1.33 0.92
CA ILE A 133 9.60 -1.11 2.34
C ILE A 133 9.94 -2.47 2.92
N ARG A 134 11.01 -2.54 3.71
CA ARG A 134 11.47 -3.78 4.37
C ARG A 134 11.20 -3.71 5.86
N LYS A 135 10.67 -4.78 6.41
CA LYS A 135 10.64 -4.96 7.85
C LYS A 135 12.03 -5.37 8.33
N THR A 136 12.62 -4.57 9.22
CA THR A 136 13.97 -4.88 9.74
C THR A 136 13.93 -6.20 10.49
N ALA A 137 14.96 -7.01 10.31
CA ALA A 137 15.14 -8.17 11.15
C ALA A 137 15.44 -7.69 12.57
N ILE A 138 14.71 -8.20 13.56
CA ILE A 138 15.10 -7.98 14.96
C ILE A 138 16.51 -8.54 15.09
N ALA A 139 17.49 -7.67 15.35
CA ALA A 139 18.80 -8.13 15.73
C ALA A 139 18.63 -8.96 17.00
N VAL A 140 18.72 -10.28 16.89
CA VAL A 140 18.82 -11.14 18.06
C VAL A 140 20.16 -10.75 18.69
N ALA A 141 20.09 -9.95 19.77
CA ALA A 141 21.24 -9.66 20.58
C ALA A 141 21.76 -11.01 21.11
N ALA A 142 22.95 -11.39 20.62
CA ALA A 142 23.66 -12.57 21.08
C ALA A 142 24.22 -12.36 22.49
#